data_f6171cc68d475a31f8a75b5f5d152894
#
_entry.id   f6171cc68d475a31f8a75b5f5d152894
#
_cell.length_a   1.000
_cell.length_b   1.000
_cell.length_c   1.000
_cell.angle_alpha   90.00
_cell.angle_beta   90.00
_cell.angle_gamma   90.00
#
_symmetry.space_group_name_H-M   'P 1'
#
loop_
_entity.id
_entity.type
_entity.pdbx_description
1 polymer ?
#
loop_
_entity_poly.entity_id
_entity_poly.type
_entity_poly.pdbx_seq_one_letter_code
_entity_poly.pdbx_strand_id
1 'polypeptide(L)'
;MIQKSLGLLVMAAFFSFSCSNSNPPKPKLVITLVVDQMRPDLLTRFDDLYTGGFRWLMDHGIWFTNTHHEHSYTATGPGHFAIGFGQYPGHAGVIGNSFYDRDMKKEVNCVEDPNAKVI
;
A
#
# COMPACT_ATOMS: atom_id res chain seq x y z
N MET A 1 -19.88 -17.46 53.03
CA MET A 1 -18.82 -17.97 52.15
C MET A 1 -19.26 -18.24 50.70
N ILE A 2 -20.54 -18.43 50.41
CA ILE A 2 -21.09 -18.77 49.08
C ILE A 2 -21.12 -17.56 48.12
N GLN A 3 -21.23 -16.33 48.62
CA GLN A 3 -21.37 -15.12 47.82
C GLN A 3 -20.07 -14.65 47.12
N LYS A 4 -18.89 -15.04 47.66
CA LYS A 4 -17.58 -14.69 47.04
C LYS A 4 -17.20 -15.62 45.88
N SER A 5 -17.65 -16.86 45.88
CA SER A 5 -17.39 -17.85 44.82
C SER A 5 -18.24 -17.61 43.57
N LEU A 6 -19.46 -17.04 43.73
CA LEU A 6 -20.33 -16.74 42.60
C LEU A 6 -19.78 -15.57 41.74
N GLY A 7 -19.20 -14.54 42.40
CA GLY A 7 -18.56 -13.42 41.70
C GLY A 7 -17.32 -13.83 40.87
N LEU A 8 -16.54 -14.78 41.37
CA LEU A 8 -15.35 -15.29 40.67
C LEU A 8 -15.73 -16.14 39.45
N LEU A 9 -16.81 -16.90 39.52
CA LEU A 9 -17.33 -17.74 38.44
C LEU A 9 -17.93 -16.89 37.30
N VAL A 10 -18.61 -15.80 37.62
CA VAL A 10 -19.14 -14.87 36.61
C VAL A 10 -18.03 -14.09 35.92
N MET A 11 -16.95 -13.70 36.64
CA MET A 11 -15.81 -13.04 36.06
C MET A 11 -14.99 -13.96 35.13
N ALA A 12 -14.88 -15.26 35.46
CA ALA A 12 -14.23 -16.24 34.59
C ALA A 12 -15.03 -16.51 33.30
N ALA A 13 -16.37 -16.43 33.34
CA ALA A 13 -17.20 -16.63 32.14
C ALA A 13 -17.07 -15.50 31.11
N PHE A 14 -16.76 -14.26 31.55
CA PHE A 14 -16.54 -13.14 30.63
C PHE A 14 -15.18 -13.19 29.88
N PHE A 15 -14.18 -13.91 30.39
CA PHE A 15 -12.90 -14.08 29.74
C PHE A 15 -12.90 -15.17 28.65
N SER A 16 -13.94 -15.98 28.56
CA SER A 16 -14.02 -17.09 27.56
C SER A 16 -14.56 -16.65 26.19
N PHE A 17 -14.96 -15.38 26.01
CA PHE A 17 -15.38 -14.81 24.72
C PHE A 17 -14.19 -14.22 23.94
N SER A 18 -13.04 -14.87 23.99
CA SER A 18 -11.85 -14.38 23.30
C SER A 18 -11.59 -15.19 22.05
N CYS A 19 -11.65 -14.50 20.93
CA CYS A 19 -11.06 -14.85 19.65
C CYS A 19 -11.49 -16.17 19.02
N SER A 20 -12.60 -16.16 18.30
CA SER A 20 -12.68 -17.05 17.17
C SER A 20 -11.61 -16.59 16.15
N ASN A 21 -10.51 -17.32 16.05
CA ASN A 21 -9.49 -17.16 15.00
C ASN A 21 -10.10 -17.61 13.66
N SER A 22 -11.11 -16.92 13.18
CA SER A 22 -11.53 -17.03 11.80
C SER A 22 -10.53 -16.22 10.98
N ASN A 23 -9.44 -16.85 10.54
CA ASN A 23 -8.62 -16.25 9.51
C ASN A 23 -9.53 -15.90 8.33
N PRO A 24 -9.59 -14.63 7.92
CA PRO A 24 -10.39 -14.26 6.77
C PRO A 24 -9.92 -15.08 5.56
N PRO A 25 -10.82 -15.46 4.65
CA PRO A 25 -10.43 -16.21 3.47
C PRO A 25 -9.36 -15.42 2.69
N LYS A 26 -8.30 -16.11 2.28
CA LYS A 26 -7.24 -15.47 1.49
C LYS A 26 -7.82 -14.92 0.19
N PRO A 27 -7.47 -13.71 -0.21
CA PRO A 27 -7.93 -13.14 -1.47
C PRO A 27 -7.42 -14.01 -2.64
N LYS A 28 -8.29 -14.25 -3.61
CA LYS A 28 -7.93 -15.01 -4.83
C LYS A 28 -7.18 -14.16 -5.85
N LEU A 29 -7.38 -12.85 -5.80
CA LEU A 29 -6.76 -11.88 -6.69
C LEU A 29 -6.56 -10.57 -5.93
N VAL A 30 -5.40 -9.96 -6.08
CA VAL A 30 -5.09 -8.61 -5.60
C VAL A 30 -4.73 -7.76 -6.82
N ILE A 31 -5.40 -6.63 -6.97
CA ILE A 31 -5.12 -5.67 -8.05
C ILE A 31 -4.61 -4.39 -7.40
N THR A 32 -3.43 -3.96 -7.81
CA THR A 32 -2.87 -2.66 -7.43
C THR A 32 -3.04 -1.69 -8.60
N LEU A 33 -3.79 -0.62 -8.38
CA LEU A 33 -3.95 0.46 -9.35
C LEU A 33 -3.16 1.66 -8.86
N VAL A 34 -2.16 2.08 -9.63
CA VAL A 34 -1.35 3.26 -9.35
C VAL A 34 -1.74 4.36 -10.34
N VAL A 35 -2.09 5.52 -9.82
CA VAL A 35 -2.35 6.72 -10.63
C VAL A 35 -1.19 7.68 -10.42
N ASP A 36 -0.28 7.70 -11.38
CA ASP A 36 0.94 8.51 -11.32
C ASP A 36 0.62 10.00 -11.18
N GLN A 37 1.41 10.72 -10.39
CA GLN A 37 1.29 12.16 -10.13
C GLN A 37 -0.06 12.61 -9.55
N MET A 38 -0.93 11.69 -9.18
CA MET A 38 -2.22 12.03 -8.59
C MET A 38 -2.04 12.54 -7.15
N ARG A 39 -2.43 13.77 -6.92
CA ARG A 39 -2.47 14.36 -5.57
C ARG A 39 -3.76 13.93 -4.86
N PRO A 40 -3.68 13.57 -3.56
CA PRO A 40 -4.86 13.13 -2.81
C PRO A 40 -5.97 14.18 -2.71
N ASP A 41 -5.61 15.48 -2.70
CA ASP A 41 -6.58 16.58 -2.66
C ASP A 41 -7.47 16.67 -3.91
N LEU A 42 -7.06 16.07 -5.04
CA LEU A 42 -7.91 16.02 -6.23
C LEU A 42 -9.18 15.20 -5.96
N LEU A 43 -9.11 14.17 -5.13
CA LEU A 43 -10.29 13.35 -4.78
C LEU A 43 -11.32 14.15 -3.99
N THR A 44 -10.87 15.01 -3.07
CA THR A 44 -11.78 15.84 -2.26
C THR A 44 -12.20 17.11 -2.98
N ARG A 45 -11.30 17.71 -3.76
CA ARG A 45 -11.56 18.97 -4.48
C ARG A 45 -12.58 18.81 -5.59
N PHE A 46 -12.63 17.66 -6.22
CA PHE A 46 -13.50 17.34 -7.33
C PHE A 46 -14.48 16.21 -7.01
N ASP A 47 -14.85 16.07 -5.74
CA ASP A 47 -15.68 14.99 -5.22
C ASP A 47 -17.00 14.83 -5.97
N ASP A 48 -17.65 15.95 -6.29
CA ASP A 48 -18.92 16.03 -7.01
C ASP A 48 -18.83 15.61 -8.49
N LEU A 49 -17.63 15.56 -9.06
CA LEU A 49 -17.43 15.17 -10.45
C LEU A 49 -17.20 13.66 -10.63
N TYR A 50 -16.89 12.95 -9.56
CA TYR A 50 -16.65 11.50 -9.64
C TYR A 50 -17.97 10.73 -9.65
N THR A 51 -18.24 10.04 -10.76
CA THR A 51 -19.45 9.23 -10.95
C THR A 51 -19.18 7.75 -11.22
N GLY A 52 -17.91 7.37 -11.39
CA GLY A 52 -17.48 6.02 -11.77
C GLY A 52 -16.73 5.27 -10.66
N GLY A 53 -15.67 4.56 -11.04
CA GLY A 53 -14.89 3.70 -10.14
C GLY A 53 -14.30 4.42 -8.94
N PHE A 54 -13.82 5.67 -9.09
CA PHE A 54 -13.34 6.46 -7.96
C PHE A 54 -14.46 6.73 -6.94
N ARG A 55 -15.65 7.12 -7.41
CA ARG A 55 -16.82 7.31 -6.52
C ARG A 55 -17.13 6.03 -5.75
N TRP A 56 -17.18 4.91 -6.45
CA TRP A 56 -17.45 3.62 -5.82
C TRP A 56 -16.41 3.27 -4.76
N LEU A 57 -15.11 3.46 -5.05
CA LEU A 57 -14.04 3.21 -4.09
C LEU A 57 -14.09 4.15 -2.89
N MET A 58 -14.43 5.42 -3.09
CA MET A 58 -14.57 6.39 -2.01
C MET A 58 -15.74 6.05 -1.08
N ASP A 59 -16.84 5.53 -1.63
CA ASP A 59 -18.04 5.20 -0.86
C ASP A 59 -17.95 3.86 -0.12
N HIS A 60 -17.18 2.88 -0.66
CA HIS A 60 -17.15 1.49 -0.18
C HIS A 60 -15.78 1.01 0.28
N GLY A 61 -14.73 1.74 -0.02
CA GLY A 61 -13.36 1.39 0.30
C GLY A 61 -12.91 1.91 1.67
N ILE A 62 -11.66 1.64 2.00
CA ILE A 62 -10.99 2.23 3.16
C ILE A 62 -9.99 3.27 2.65
N TRP A 63 -10.11 4.50 3.11
CA TRP A 63 -9.22 5.58 2.72
C TRP A 63 -8.22 5.89 3.82
N PHE A 64 -6.93 5.67 3.53
CA PHE A 64 -5.84 6.01 4.43
C PHE A 64 -5.38 7.44 4.15
N THR A 65 -5.83 8.39 4.95
CA THR A 65 -5.59 9.84 4.73
C THR A 65 -4.22 10.33 5.17
N ASN A 66 -3.45 9.51 5.87
CA ASN A 66 -2.12 9.85 6.42
C ASN A 66 -1.08 8.79 6.06
N THR A 67 -0.96 8.48 4.77
CA THR A 67 0.03 7.54 4.25
C THR A 67 1.15 8.29 3.54
N HIS A 68 2.39 7.98 3.86
CA HIS A 68 3.57 8.62 3.30
C HIS A 68 4.57 7.59 2.80
N HIS A 69 5.32 7.95 1.76
CA HIS A 69 6.54 7.24 1.40
C HIS A 69 7.64 7.57 2.40
N GLU A 70 8.39 6.56 2.82
CA GLU A 70 9.51 6.75 3.76
C GLU A 70 10.84 7.09 3.07
N HIS A 71 10.89 7.10 1.74
CA HIS A 71 12.05 7.52 0.96
C HIS A 71 11.86 8.96 0.44
N SER A 72 12.97 9.71 0.35
CA SER A 72 12.92 11.15 0.09
C SER A 72 12.64 11.52 -1.36
N TYR A 73 13.07 10.71 -2.32
CA TYR A 73 12.92 11.00 -3.75
C TYR A 73 11.78 10.16 -4.35
N THR A 74 10.60 10.74 -4.42
CA THR A 74 9.37 10.11 -4.86
C THR A 74 9.06 10.33 -6.35
N ALA A 75 10.07 10.27 -7.22
CA ALA A 75 9.88 10.30 -8.67
C ALA A 75 9.18 9.01 -9.15
N THR A 76 8.69 9.02 -10.39
CA THR A 76 7.90 7.93 -10.99
C THR A 76 8.57 6.56 -10.84
N GLY A 77 9.81 6.42 -11.30
CA GLY A 77 10.56 5.15 -11.25
C GLY A 77 10.74 4.62 -9.83
N PRO A 78 11.39 5.37 -8.92
CA PRO A 78 11.53 4.97 -7.52
C PRO A 78 10.21 4.71 -6.80
N GLY A 79 9.19 5.53 -7.04
CA GLY A 79 7.87 5.39 -6.40
C GLY A 79 7.15 4.11 -6.84
N HIS A 80 7.09 3.83 -8.15
CA HIS A 80 6.50 2.60 -8.67
C HIS A 80 7.29 1.36 -8.23
N PHE A 81 8.62 1.46 -8.19
CA PHE A 81 9.46 0.39 -7.67
C PHE A 81 9.10 0.06 -6.20
N ALA A 82 9.01 1.08 -5.36
CA ALA A 82 8.66 0.88 -3.94
C ALA A 82 7.30 0.19 -3.76
N ILE A 83 6.29 0.58 -4.54
CA ILE A 83 4.95 -0.01 -4.49
C ILE A 83 4.96 -1.45 -5.02
N GLY A 84 5.63 -1.70 -6.15
CA GLY A 84 5.61 -3.00 -6.82
C GLY A 84 6.46 -4.07 -6.11
N PHE A 85 7.57 -3.68 -5.52
CA PHE A 85 8.53 -4.60 -4.92
C PHE A 85 8.53 -4.58 -3.38
N GLY A 86 7.88 -3.61 -2.75
CA GLY A 86 7.87 -3.49 -1.28
C GLY A 86 9.25 -3.22 -0.69
N GLN A 87 10.14 -2.59 -1.46
CA GLN A 87 11.52 -2.29 -1.08
C GLN A 87 11.85 -0.81 -1.21
N TYR A 88 12.84 -0.34 -0.44
CA TYR A 88 13.38 1.01 -0.64
C TYR A 88 14.16 1.09 -1.96
N PRO A 89 13.83 2.04 -2.84
CA PRO A 89 14.45 2.16 -4.16
C PRO A 89 15.98 2.31 -4.12
N GLY A 90 16.51 3.02 -3.12
CA GLY A 90 17.94 3.22 -2.93
C GLY A 90 18.70 1.91 -2.67
N HIS A 91 18.10 0.93 -1.99
CA HIS A 91 18.72 -0.37 -1.75
C HIS A 91 18.79 -1.23 -3.02
N ALA A 92 17.90 -1.01 -3.95
CA ALA A 92 17.84 -1.74 -5.22
C ALA A 92 18.54 -1.00 -6.38
N GLY A 93 19.13 0.18 -6.12
CA GLY A 93 19.78 0.98 -7.14
C GLY A 93 18.85 1.80 -8.03
N VAL A 94 17.53 1.80 -7.77
CA VAL A 94 16.56 2.61 -8.53
C VAL A 94 16.49 4.00 -7.93
N ILE A 95 17.52 4.80 -8.16
CA ILE A 95 17.72 6.10 -7.50
C ILE A 95 17.03 7.27 -8.20
N GLY A 96 16.48 7.06 -9.40
CA GLY A 96 15.79 8.09 -10.18
C GLY A 96 15.10 7.48 -11.40
N ASN A 97 14.39 8.32 -12.17
CA ASN A 97 13.84 7.91 -13.48
C ASN A 97 14.96 7.63 -14.48
N SER A 98 16.03 8.42 -14.42
CA SER A 98 17.31 8.13 -15.06
C SER A 98 18.46 8.44 -14.09
N PHE A 99 19.59 7.80 -14.29
CA PHE A 99 20.80 7.98 -13.49
C PHE A 99 22.03 7.57 -14.30
N TYR A 100 23.19 8.06 -13.85
CA TYR A 100 24.46 7.70 -14.48
C TYR A 100 24.94 6.33 -13.94
N ASP A 101 24.98 5.35 -14.82
CA ASP A 101 25.57 4.05 -14.52
C ASP A 101 27.10 4.12 -14.65
N ARG A 102 27.81 3.79 -13.55
CA ARG A 102 29.27 3.90 -13.50
C ARG A 102 29.98 2.79 -14.25
N ASP A 103 29.35 1.62 -14.35
CA ASP A 103 29.93 0.46 -15.06
C ASP A 103 29.73 0.63 -16.57
N MET A 104 28.55 1.04 -16.99
CA MET A 104 28.24 1.34 -18.40
C MET A 104 28.79 2.69 -18.85
N LYS A 105 29.19 3.57 -17.94
CA LYS A 105 29.69 4.94 -18.17
C LYS A 105 28.76 5.79 -19.02
N LYS A 106 27.46 5.63 -18.84
CA LYS A 106 26.41 6.38 -19.54
C LYS A 106 25.21 6.64 -18.64
N GLU A 107 24.39 7.59 -19.04
CA GLU A 107 23.06 7.73 -18.46
C GLU A 107 22.17 6.60 -18.93
N VAL A 108 21.42 5.99 -17.98
CA VAL A 108 20.47 4.91 -18.21
C VAL A 108 19.12 5.29 -17.65
N ASN A 109 18.05 4.83 -18.27
CA ASN A 109 16.70 4.94 -17.72
C ASN A 109 16.43 3.75 -16.78
N CYS A 110 15.69 3.98 -15.70
CA CYS A 110 15.41 2.95 -14.69
C CYS A 110 14.62 1.74 -15.22
N VAL A 111 13.99 1.84 -16.38
CA VAL A 111 13.29 0.75 -17.08
C VAL A 111 14.01 0.31 -18.36
N GLU A 112 15.25 0.80 -18.60
CA GLU A 112 16.03 0.39 -19.76
C GLU A 112 16.54 -1.03 -19.56
N ASP A 113 16.17 -1.92 -20.47
CA ASP A 113 16.75 -3.27 -20.57
C ASP A 113 17.16 -3.53 -22.02
N PRO A 114 18.48 -3.55 -22.32
CA PRO A 114 18.97 -3.79 -23.68
C PRO A 114 18.62 -5.18 -24.22
N ASN A 115 18.23 -6.11 -23.35
CA ASN A 115 17.84 -7.48 -23.73
C ASN A 115 16.33 -7.60 -23.96
N ALA A 116 15.52 -6.65 -23.48
CA ALA A 116 14.10 -6.64 -23.72
C ALA A 116 13.78 -6.11 -25.12
N LYS A 117 13.16 -6.94 -25.93
CA LYS A 117 12.63 -6.51 -27.23
C LYS A 117 11.31 -5.80 -27.04
N VAL A 118 11.21 -4.57 -27.52
CA VAL A 118 9.92 -3.90 -27.67
C VAL A 118 9.13 -4.65 -28.74
N ILE A 119 7.95 -5.13 -28.38
CA ILE A 119 7.04 -5.87 -29.27
C ILE A 119 6.21 -4.86 -30.06
#